data_3dcb35ebc564debd438098e1dd7a78ff
#
_entry.id   3dcb35ebc564debd438098e1dd7a78ff
#
_cell.length_a   1.000
_cell.length_b   1.000
_cell.length_c   1.000
_cell.angle_alpha   90.00
_cell.angle_beta   90.00
_cell.angle_gamma   90.00
#
_symmetry.space_group_name_H-M   'P 1'
#
loop_
_entity.id
_entity.type
_entity.pdbx_description
1 polymer ?
#
loop_
_entity_poly.entity_id
_entity_poly.type
_entity_poly.pdbx_seq_one_letter_code
_entity_poly.pdbx_strand_id
1 'polypeptide(L)'
;VPAQGIMGLAWGTVVGGIIFVLIQLPALVRYGIRYRPQFDLRMRGISELVRLMGPRIVTLGVIQLADLIIIRLASGLPSGATSSYFYGYGLMQFPQTLFGTAIALVVFPTLAELYNARDIDGLKRTAGNTLAIIWTLTIPAAAATVLLGRPIIVVIFQGGAFDENATQLVYAILAVLSIRIVSESTLEVVARLFYARHN
;
A
#
# COMPACT_ATOMS: atom_id res chain seq x y z
N VAL A 1 -24.96 -15.27 2.21
CA VAL A 1 -24.05 -15.06 3.36
C VAL A 1 -24.77 -14.94 4.70
N PRO A 2 -26.08 -14.56 4.79
CA PRO A 2 -26.72 -14.42 6.11
C PRO A 2 -26.81 -15.72 6.91
N ALA A 3 -26.79 -16.90 6.28
CA ALA A 3 -26.92 -18.19 6.97
C ALA A 3 -25.63 -18.74 7.59
N GLN A 4 -24.46 -18.22 7.23
CA GLN A 4 -23.16 -18.74 7.67
C GLN A 4 -22.33 -17.73 8.50
N GLY A 5 -22.81 -16.50 8.70
CA GLY A 5 -22.12 -15.47 9.50
C GLY A 5 -20.64 -15.29 9.15
N ILE A 6 -19.78 -15.23 10.15
CA ILE A 6 -18.32 -15.04 10.02
C ILE A 6 -17.65 -16.18 9.24
N MET A 7 -18.17 -17.41 9.33
CA MET A 7 -17.65 -18.57 8.58
C MET A 7 -17.80 -18.40 7.07
N GLY A 8 -18.84 -17.72 6.59
CA GLY A 8 -19.03 -17.43 5.17
C GLY A 8 -17.94 -16.50 4.61
N LEU A 9 -17.47 -15.53 5.40
CA LEU A 9 -16.35 -14.66 5.03
C LEU A 9 -15.04 -15.45 4.97
N ALA A 10 -14.79 -16.33 5.95
CA ALA A 10 -13.60 -17.18 5.98
C ALA A 10 -13.55 -18.10 4.73
N TRP A 11 -14.66 -18.78 4.40
CA TRP A 11 -14.75 -19.60 3.20
C TRP A 11 -14.60 -18.78 1.91
N GLY A 12 -15.18 -17.57 1.85
CA GLY A 12 -15.00 -16.66 0.72
C GLY A 12 -13.54 -16.31 0.47
N THR A 13 -12.77 -16.07 1.52
CA THR A 13 -11.33 -15.78 1.42
C THR A 13 -10.55 -17.00 0.90
N VAL A 14 -10.83 -18.20 1.41
CA VAL A 14 -10.19 -19.44 0.94
C VAL A 14 -10.50 -19.71 -0.53
N VAL A 15 -11.77 -19.63 -0.91
CA VAL A 15 -12.20 -19.82 -2.31
C VAL A 15 -11.58 -18.78 -3.23
N GLY A 16 -11.53 -17.50 -2.81
CA GLY A 16 -10.85 -16.43 -3.55
C GLY A 16 -9.37 -16.73 -3.76
N GLY A 17 -8.66 -17.22 -2.73
CA GLY A 17 -7.26 -17.64 -2.83
C GLY A 17 -7.05 -18.80 -3.82
N ILE A 18 -7.93 -19.80 -3.79
CA ILE A 18 -7.88 -20.92 -4.74
C ILE A 18 -8.11 -20.43 -6.18
N ILE A 19 -9.13 -19.59 -6.41
CA ILE A 19 -9.41 -19.03 -7.73
C ILE A 19 -8.23 -18.21 -8.23
N PHE A 20 -7.61 -17.40 -7.37
CA PHE A 20 -6.42 -16.61 -7.70
C PHE A 20 -5.27 -17.47 -8.22
N VAL A 21 -5.00 -18.62 -7.59
CA VAL A 21 -3.99 -19.59 -8.05
C VAL A 21 -4.43 -20.26 -9.36
N LEU A 22 -5.68 -20.70 -9.47
CA LEU A 22 -6.20 -21.39 -10.65
C LEU A 22 -6.13 -20.53 -11.91
N ILE A 23 -6.40 -19.23 -11.81
CA ILE A 23 -6.31 -18.28 -12.96
C ILE A 23 -4.88 -18.17 -13.48
N GLN A 24 -3.87 -18.38 -12.66
CA GLN A 24 -2.46 -18.30 -13.07
C GLN A 24 -1.95 -19.60 -13.74
N LEU A 25 -2.58 -20.75 -13.46
CA LEU A 25 -2.14 -22.05 -14.00
C LEU A 25 -2.09 -22.10 -15.53
N PRO A 26 -3.07 -21.59 -16.29
CA PRO A 26 -3.02 -21.62 -17.75
C PRO A 26 -1.81 -20.88 -18.32
N ALA A 27 -1.42 -19.75 -17.70
CA ALA A 27 -0.23 -19.01 -18.11
C ALA A 27 1.06 -19.81 -17.83
N LEU A 28 1.18 -20.43 -16.67
CA LEU A 28 2.32 -21.27 -16.32
C LEU A 28 2.49 -22.46 -17.27
N VAL A 29 1.38 -23.13 -17.61
CA VAL A 29 1.39 -24.25 -18.55
C VAL A 29 1.77 -23.77 -19.96
N ARG A 30 1.23 -22.64 -20.42
CA ARG A 30 1.52 -22.07 -21.74
C ARG A 30 3.00 -21.69 -21.91
N TYR A 31 3.64 -21.21 -20.84
CA TYR A 31 5.07 -20.88 -20.85
C TYR A 31 5.98 -22.10 -20.60
N GLY A 32 5.42 -23.30 -20.52
CA GLY A 32 6.19 -24.53 -20.37
C GLY A 32 6.93 -24.66 -19.05
N ILE A 33 6.53 -23.92 -18.03
CA ILE A 33 7.16 -23.95 -16.72
C ILE A 33 6.84 -25.27 -16.04
N ARG A 34 7.83 -26.16 -15.97
CA ARG A 34 7.73 -27.43 -15.23
C ARG A 34 8.14 -27.18 -13.78
N TYR A 35 7.17 -27.10 -12.89
CA TYR A 35 7.42 -27.02 -11.48
C TYR A 35 7.98 -28.36 -10.96
N ARG A 36 9.25 -28.35 -10.53
CA ARG A 36 9.86 -29.46 -9.81
C ARG A 36 10.16 -28.97 -8.39
N PRO A 37 9.46 -29.46 -7.38
CA PRO A 37 9.76 -29.09 -6.00
C PRO A 37 11.17 -29.60 -5.64
N GLN A 38 12.11 -28.68 -5.44
CA GLN A 38 13.45 -28.98 -4.99
C GLN A 38 13.66 -28.33 -3.62
N PHE A 39 13.90 -29.15 -2.61
CA PHE A 39 14.22 -28.71 -1.25
C PHE A 39 15.72 -28.71 -1.01
N ASP A 40 16.47 -28.01 -1.84
CA ASP A 40 17.92 -27.88 -1.65
C ASP A 40 18.26 -26.47 -1.15
N LEU A 41 18.50 -26.35 0.15
CA LEU A 41 18.91 -25.10 0.81
C LEU A 41 20.32 -24.63 0.42
N ARG A 42 21.08 -25.45 -0.30
CA ARG A 42 22.44 -25.14 -0.77
C ARG A 42 22.51 -24.61 -2.20
N MET A 43 21.35 -24.40 -2.84
CA MET A 43 21.31 -23.75 -4.16
C MET A 43 21.98 -22.38 -4.12
N ARG A 44 22.86 -22.09 -5.07
CA ARG A 44 23.63 -20.84 -5.14
C ARG A 44 22.77 -19.56 -5.04
N GLY A 45 21.52 -19.58 -5.51
CA GLY A 45 20.61 -18.44 -5.44
C GLY A 45 20.00 -18.16 -4.07
N ILE A 46 19.96 -19.15 -3.15
CA ILE A 46 19.32 -18.99 -1.84
C ILE A 46 20.10 -18.02 -0.95
N SER A 47 21.43 -18.13 -0.93
CA SER A 47 22.28 -17.22 -0.16
C SER A 47 22.15 -15.77 -0.62
N GLU A 48 22.08 -15.55 -1.93
CA GLU A 48 21.86 -14.23 -2.52
C GLU A 48 20.46 -13.69 -2.19
N LEU A 49 19.44 -14.55 -2.30
CA LEU A 49 18.07 -14.21 -1.93
C LEU A 49 17.96 -13.78 -0.45
N VAL A 50 18.56 -14.57 0.47
CA VAL A 50 18.55 -14.25 1.91
C VAL A 50 19.28 -12.93 2.19
N ARG A 51 20.41 -12.69 1.51
CA ARG A 51 21.16 -11.44 1.65
C ARG A 51 20.35 -10.22 1.17
N LEU A 52 19.61 -10.35 0.08
CA LEU A 52 18.74 -9.29 -0.46
C LEU A 52 17.47 -9.10 0.37
N MET A 53 16.88 -10.19 0.85
CA MET A 53 15.66 -10.15 1.65
C MET A 53 15.89 -9.67 3.09
N GLY A 54 17.07 -9.91 3.66
CA GLY A 54 17.38 -9.58 5.05
C GLY A 54 17.05 -8.11 5.41
N PRO A 55 17.63 -7.12 4.72
CA PRO A 55 17.32 -5.70 4.97
C PRO A 55 15.85 -5.37 4.74
N ARG A 56 15.21 -6.00 3.74
CA ARG A 56 13.79 -5.79 3.43
C ARG A 56 12.87 -6.32 4.53
N ILE A 57 13.20 -7.48 5.11
CA ILE A 57 12.45 -8.06 6.24
C ILE A 57 12.53 -7.13 7.45
N VAL A 58 13.71 -6.57 7.74
CA VAL A 58 13.86 -5.60 8.83
C VAL A 58 13.00 -4.37 8.59
N THR A 59 13.03 -3.79 7.39
CA THR A 59 12.21 -2.61 7.05
C THR A 59 10.72 -2.91 7.18
N LEU A 60 10.25 -4.03 6.63
CA LEU A 60 8.85 -4.46 6.76
C LEU A 60 8.49 -4.73 8.23
N GLY A 61 9.40 -5.33 9.00
CA GLY A 61 9.21 -5.57 10.43
C GLY A 61 9.01 -4.27 11.23
N VAL A 62 9.78 -3.24 10.94
CA VAL A 62 9.63 -1.92 11.59
C VAL A 62 8.26 -1.30 11.27
N ILE A 63 7.81 -1.40 10.00
CA ILE A 63 6.48 -0.91 9.60
C ILE A 63 5.39 -1.68 10.34
N GLN A 64 5.48 -3.00 10.39
CA GLN A 64 4.49 -3.83 11.10
C GLN A 64 4.49 -3.57 12.61
N LEU A 65 5.64 -3.29 13.22
CA LEU A 65 5.70 -2.90 14.63
C LEU A 65 5.00 -1.55 14.87
N ALA A 66 5.16 -0.59 13.97
CA ALA A 66 4.43 0.68 14.05
C ALA A 66 2.92 0.47 13.99
N ASP A 67 2.43 -0.37 13.06
CA ASP A 67 1.01 -0.71 12.97
C ASP A 67 0.51 -1.43 14.23
N LEU A 68 1.29 -2.37 14.80
CA LEU A 68 0.95 -3.04 16.06
C LEU A 68 0.83 -2.05 17.22
N ILE A 69 1.72 -1.06 17.30
CA ILE A 69 1.65 0.00 18.32
C ILE A 69 0.38 0.81 18.15
N ILE A 70 0.04 1.22 16.93
CA ILE A 70 -1.19 1.97 16.62
C ILE A 70 -2.42 1.16 17.03
N ILE A 71 -2.49 -0.12 16.65
CA ILE A 71 -3.60 -1.01 17.01
C ILE A 71 -3.69 -1.20 18.52
N ARG A 72 -2.55 -1.37 19.20
CA ARG A 72 -2.50 -1.50 20.66
C ARG A 72 -3.02 -0.24 21.38
N LEU A 73 -2.64 0.94 20.90
CA LEU A 73 -3.12 2.21 21.44
C LEU A 73 -4.63 2.38 21.14
N ALA A 74 -5.06 2.10 19.92
CA ALA A 74 -6.47 2.19 19.52
C ALA A 74 -7.36 1.21 20.29
N SER A 75 -6.86 0.02 20.67
CA SER A 75 -7.61 -0.96 21.44
C SER A 75 -7.86 -0.55 22.90
N GLY A 76 -7.11 0.42 23.42
CA GLY A 76 -7.34 1.03 24.72
C GLY A 76 -8.38 2.17 24.72
N LEU A 77 -8.85 2.57 23.53
CA LEU A 77 -9.90 3.58 23.34
C LEU A 77 -11.30 2.94 23.33
N PRO A 78 -12.38 3.73 23.38
CA PRO A 78 -13.74 3.22 23.30
C PRO A 78 -13.97 2.29 22.12
N SER A 79 -14.97 1.40 22.23
CA SER A 79 -15.31 0.43 21.19
C SER A 79 -15.51 1.10 19.85
N GLY A 80 -14.93 0.50 18.78
CA GLY A 80 -14.98 1.04 17.42
C GLY A 80 -13.77 1.86 16.99
N ALA A 81 -12.90 2.29 17.90
CA ALA A 81 -11.74 3.12 17.55
C ALA A 81 -10.79 2.43 16.56
N THR A 82 -10.48 1.15 16.77
CA THR A 82 -9.63 0.37 15.86
C THR A 82 -10.27 0.23 14.48
N SER A 83 -11.56 -0.08 14.40
CA SER A 83 -12.30 -0.16 13.13
C SER A 83 -12.31 1.18 12.41
N SER A 84 -12.56 2.26 13.14
CA SER A 84 -12.56 3.62 12.60
C SER A 84 -11.21 4.02 12.03
N TYR A 85 -10.11 3.57 12.64
CA TYR A 85 -8.77 3.76 12.08
C TYR A 85 -8.61 3.07 10.71
N PHE A 86 -9.03 1.81 10.60
CA PHE A 86 -8.94 1.08 9.33
C PHE A 86 -9.82 1.69 8.23
N TYR A 87 -11.02 2.17 8.55
CA TYR A 87 -11.86 2.89 7.59
C TYR A 87 -11.21 4.20 7.13
N GLY A 88 -10.72 5.01 8.05
CA GLY A 88 -10.02 6.26 7.73
C GLY A 88 -8.74 6.01 6.92
N TYR A 89 -7.95 5.00 7.28
CA TYR A 89 -6.75 4.60 6.57
C TYR A 89 -7.05 4.14 5.14
N GLY A 90 -8.07 3.29 4.96
CA GLY A 90 -8.48 2.82 3.63
C GLY A 90 -8.92 3.95 2.71
N LEU A 91 -9.67 4.93 3.22
CA LEU A 91 -10.06 6.11 2.45
C LEU A 91 -8.86 6.99 2.08
N MET A 92 -7.92 7.20 3.01
CA MET A 92 -6.69 7.95 2.76
C MET A 92 -5.81 7.25 1.71
N GLN A 93 -5.75 5.93 1.73
CA GLN A 93 -4.92 5.15 0.82
C GLN A 93 -5.35 5.29 -0.65
N PHE A 94 -6.64 5.56 -0.91
CA PHE A 94 -7.13 5.70 -2.28
C PHE A 94 -6.43 6.82 -3.06
N PRO A 95 -6.46 8.10 -2.65
CA PRO A 95 -5.75 9.16 -3.36
C PRO A 95 -4.22 8.99 -3.31
N GLN A 96 -3.67 8.44 -2.22
CA GLN A 96 -2.24 8.17 -2.10
C GLN A 96 -1.77 7.16 -3.16
N THR A 97 -2.49 6.06 -3.33
CA THR A 97 -2.16 5.04 -4.34
C THR A 97 -2.33 5.59 -5.76
N LEU A 98 -3.42 6.33 -6.01
CA LEU A 98 -3.73 6.87 -7.33
C LEU A 98 -2.68 7.86 -7.82
N PHE A 99 -2.24 8.77 -6.96
CA PHE A 99 -1.29 9.83 -7.34
C PHE A 99 0.15 9.50 -6.95
N GLY A 100 0.37 8.94 -5.77
CA GLY A 100 1.71 8.65 -5.27
C GLY A 100 2.31 7.40 -5.91
N THR A 101 1.71 6.25 -5.64
CA THR A 101 2.25 4.96 -6.07
C THR A 101 2.23 4.80 -7.58
N ALA A 102 1.14 5.19 -8.26
CA ALA A 102 1.01 5.03 -9.70
C ALA A 102 2.08 5.85 -10.46
N ILE A 103 2.25 7.14 -10.10
CA ILE A 103 3.26 7.99 -10.75
C ILE A 103 4.67 7.49 -10.45
N ALA A 104 4.95 7.08 -9.20
CA ALA A 104 6.25 6.55 -8.83
C ALA A 104 6.60 5.26 -9.60
N LEU A 105 5.61 4.39 -9.87
CA LEU A 105 5.80 3.19 -10.68
C LEU A 105 6.13 3.51 -12.14
N VAL A 106 5.42 4.47 -12.73
CA VAL A 106 5.62 4.87 -14.14
C VAL A 106 6.99 5.51 -14.35
N VAL A 107 7.47 6.29 -13.39
CA VAL A 107 8.74 7.02 -13.54
C VAL A 107 9.96 6.13 -13.23
N PHE A 108 9.77 5.03 -12.50
CA PHE A 108 10.88 4.18 -12.04
C PHE A 108 11.80 3.67 -13.17
N PRO A 109 11.30 3.13 -14.32
CA PRO A 109 12.16 2.70 -15.41
C PRO A 109 13.06 3.84 -15.94
N THR A 110 12.49 5.04 -16.13
CA THR A 110 13.24 6.21 -16.59
C THR A 110 14.34 6.61 -15.61
N LEU A 111 14.07 6.56 -14.30
CA LEU A 111 15.09 6.83 -13.29
C LEU A 111 16.22 5.78 -13.32
N ALA A 112 15.89 4.51 -13.54
CA ALA A 112 16.86 3.43 -13.66
C ALA A 112 17.72 3.58 -14.93
N GLU A 113 17.13 3.93 -16.08
CA GLU A 113 17.85 4.20 -17.33
C GLU A 113 18.83 5.36 -17.19
N LEU A 114 18.39 6.49 -16.64
CA LEU A 114 19.23 7.67 -16.42
C LEU A 114 20.40 7.37 -15.47
N TYR A 115 20.15 6.59 -14.43
CA TYR A 115 21.20 6.16 -13.50
C TYR A 115 22.23 5.28 -14.21
N ASN A 116 21.79 4.28 -14.98
CA ASN A 116 22.68 3.39 -15.74
C ASN A 116 23.49 4.13 -16.82
N ALA A 117 22.87 5.15 -17.46
CA ALA A 117 23.56 6.03 -18.40
C ALA A 117 24.51 7.02 -17.72
N ARG A 118 24.59 7.06 -16.38
CA ARG A 118 25.34 8.03 -15.58
C ARG A 118 24.95 9.49 -15.84
N ASP A 119 23.76 9.73 -16.35
CA ASP A 119 23.18 11.07 -16.51
C ASP A 119 22.58 11.55 -15.17
N ILE A 120 23.45 12.04 -14.30
CA ILE A 120 23.06 12.50 -12.96
C ILE A 120 22.20 13.77 -13.04
N ASP A 121 22.42 14.64 -14.01
CA ASP A 121 21.62 15.86 -14.15
C ASP A 121 20.22 15.57 -14.69
N GLY A 122 20.11 14.66 -15.66
CA GLY A 122 18.82 14.11 -16.10
C GLY A 122 18.07 13.45 -14.97
N LEU A 123 18.75 12.62 -14.14
CA LEU A 123 18.17 11.96 -12.98
C LEU A 123 17.61 12.96 -11.96
N LYS A 124 18.37 13.99 -11.58
CA LYS A 124 17.92 15.04 -10.65
C LYS A 124 16.73 15.81 -11.21
N ARG A 125 16.78 16.17 -12.50
CA ARG A 125 15.70 16.91 -13.17
C ARG A 125 14.41 16.07 -13.20
N THR A 126 14.52 14.81 -13.60
CA THR A 126 13.37 13.89 -13.66
C THR A 126 12.77 13.68 -12.27
N ALA A 127 13.59 13.43 -11.25
CA ALA A 127 13.14 13.27 -9.88
C ALA A 127 12.47 14.55 -9.35
N GLY A 128 13.06 15.73 -9.57
CA GLY A 128 12.49 17.01 -9.16
C GLY A 128 11.16 17.31 -9.84
N ASN A 129 11.05 17.07 -11.14
CA ASN A 129 9.80 17.23 -11.88
C ASN A 129 8.72 16.25 -11.38
N THR A 130 9.08 14.99 -11.10
CA THR A 130 8.15 14.00 -10.57
C THR A 130 7.64 14.42 -9.20
N LEU A 131 8.51 14.89 -8.32
CA LEU A 131 8.10 15.39 -7.00
C LEU A 131 7.17 16.60 -7.13
N ALA A 132 7.45 17.54 -8.03
CA ALA A 132 6.59 18.68 -8.28
C ALA A 132 5.20 18.25 -8.78
N ILE A 133 5.12 17.30 -9.70
CA ILE A 133 3.84 16.74 -10.19
C ILE A 133 3.08 16.09 -9.03
N ILE A 134 3.75 15.24 -8.24
CA ILE A 134 3.13 14.56 -7.10
C ILE A 134 2.59 15.57 -6.10
N TRP A 135 3.35 16.58 -5.73
CA TRP A 135 2.87 17.59 -4.78
C TRP A 135 1.71 18.42 -5.33
N THR A 136 1.74 18.74 -6.63
CA THR A 136 0.64 19.44 -7.29
C THR A 136 -0.67 18.64 -7.26
N LEU A 137 -0.59 17.31 -7.27
CA LEU A 137 -1.77 16.45 -7.22
C LEU A 137 -2.17 16.05 -5.79
N THR A 138 -1.18 15.71 -4.96
CA THR A 138 -1.45 15.18 -3.61
C THR A 138 -1.83 16.25 -2.59
N ILE A 139 -1.31 17.49 -2.71
CA ILE A 139 -1.71 18.58 -1.81
C ILE A 139 -3.19 18.93 -1.97
N PRO A 140 -3.72 19.19 -3.19
CA PRO A 140 -5.15 19.39 -3.38
C PRO A 140 -5.98 18.15 -3.01
N ALA A 141 -5.47 16.93 -3.28
CA ALA A 141 -6.15 15.70 -2.89
C ALA A 141 -6.26 15.55 -1.37
N ALA A 142 -5.21 15.89 -0.63
CA ALA A 142 -5.25 15.91 0.83
C ALA A 142 -6.25 16.95 1.36
N ALA A 143 -6.25 18.16 0.79
CA ALA A 143 -7.24 19.20 1.11
C ALA A 143 -8.67 18.75 0.79
N ALA A 144 -8.88 18.14 -0.39
CA ALA A 144 -10.18 17.58 -0.78
C ALA A 144 -10.62 16.45 0.18
N THR A 145 -9.68 15.61 0.64
CA THR A 145 -9.95 14.55 1.62
C THR A 145 -10.43 15.14 2.95
N VAL A 146 -9.87 16.26 3.40
CA VAL A 146 -10.35 16.95 4.60
C VAL A 146 -11.73 17.59 4.36
N LEU A 147 -11.92 18.28 3.24
CA LEU A 147 -13.17 19.02 2.97
C LEU A 147 -14.35 18.09 2.66
N LEU A 148 -14.11 17.03 1.89
CA LEU A 148 -15.14 16.12 1.39
C LEU A 148 -15.19 14.79 2.17
N GLY A 149 -14.26 14.55 3.08
CA GLY A 149 -14.14 13.29 3.80
C GLY A 149 -15.41 12.92 4.57
N ARG A 150 -16.01 13.87 5.30
CA ARG A 150 -17.24 13.59 6.04
C ARG A 150 -18.41 13.21 5.11
N PRO A 151 -18.78 13.98 4.08
CA PRO A 151 -19.85 13.57 3.16
C PRO A 151 -19.55 12.25 2.46
N ILE A 152 -18.30 11.96 2.11
CA ILE A 152 -17.91 10.67 1.51
C ILE A 152 -18.17 9.53 2.48
N ILE A 153 -17.78 9.65 3.76
CA ILE A 153 -18.01 8.63 4.81
C ILE A 153 -19.50 8.40 4.99
N VAL A 154 -20.31 9.46 5.03
CA VAL A 154 -21.77 9.37 5.15
C VAL A 154 -22.36 8.55 4.00
N VAL A 155 -22.00 8.89 2.76
CA VAL A 155 -22.56 8.23 1.56
C VAL A 155 -22.13 6.76 1.47
N ILE A 156 -20.87 6.43 1.86
CA ILE A 156 -20.33 5.09 1.66
C ILE A 156 -20.65 4.16 2.83
N PHE A 157 -20.56 4.66 4.07
CA PHE A 157 -20.54 3.80 5.26
C PHE A 157 -21.71 4.02 6.21
N GLN A 158 -22.34 5.21 6.23
CA GLN A 158 -23.39 5.49 7.22
C GLN A 158 -24.64 4.65 6.95
N GLY A 159 -24.96 3.78 7.90
CA GLY A 159 -26.14 2.92 7.88
C GLY A 159 -26.02 1.75 8.84
N GLY A 160 -27.15 1.24 9.28
CA GLY A 160 -27.20 0.13 10.22
C GLY A 160 -26.49 0.44 11.55
N ALA A 161 -25.46 -0.33 11.86
CA ALA A 161 -24.64 -0.15 13.07
C ALA A 161 -23.59 0.99 12.96
N PHE A 162 -23.38 1.55 11.77
CA PHE A 162 -22.44 2.66 11.57
C PHE A 162 -23.21 3.98 11.72
N ASP A 163 -23.19 4.52 12.92
CA ASP A 163 -23.93 5.72 13.33
C ASP A 163 -23.15 7.03 13.08
N GLU A 164 -23.73 8.15 13.48
CA GLU A 164 -23.11 9.48 13.37
C GLU A 164 -21.83 9.59 14.21
N ASN A 165 -21.75 8.93 15.37
CA ASN A 165 -20.55 8.93 16.21
C ASN A 165 -19.39 8.21 15.53
N ALA A 166 -19.67 7.07 14.87
CA ALA A 166 -18.70 6.35 14.06
C ALA A 166 -18.24 7.21 12.87
N THR A 167 -19.18 7.89 12.19
CA THR A 167 -18.87 8.83 11.10
C THR A 167 -17.91 9.92 11.56
N GLN A 168 -18.19 10.56 12.70
CA GLN A 168 -17.37 11.63 13.22
C GLN A 168 -15.97 11.15 13.62
N LEU A 169 -15.86 9.97 14.23
CA LEU A 169 -14.59 9.38 14.61
C LEU A 169 -13.74 9.02 13.41
N VAL A 170 -14.33 8.36 12.40
CA VAL A 170 -13.64 8.04 11.14
C VAL A 170 -13.18 9.31 10.43
N TYR A 171 -14.02 10.35 10.38
CA TYR A 171 -13.66 11.62 9.77
C TYR A 171 -12.50 12.30 10.50
N ALA A 172 -12.50 12.36 11.83
CA ALA A 172 -11.41 12.94 12.60
C ALA A 172 -10.08 12.23 12.32
N ILE A 173 -10.10 10.90 12.28
CA ILE A 173 -8.92 10.09 11.93
C ILE A 173 -8.48 10.36 10.49
N LEU A 174 -9.41 10.35 9.53
CA LEU A 174 -9.13 10.62 8.13
C LEU A 174 -8.51 12.00 7.91
N ALA A 175 -9.01 13.03 8.59
CA ALA A 175 -8.48 14.38 8.51
C ALA A 175 -7.01 14.46 8.99
N VAL A 176 -6.66 13.76 10.07
CA VAL A 176 -5.27 13.65 10.52
C VAL A 176 -4.42 12.84 9.54
N LEU A 177 -4.94 11.73 9.05
CA LEU A 177 -4.23 10.86 8.11
C LEU A 177 -4.03 11.51 6.73
N SER A 178 -4.82 12.54 6.37
CA SER A 178 -4.70 13.20 5.07
C SER A 178 -3.30 13.79 4.80
N ILE A 179 -2.57 14.17 5.84
CA ILE A 179 -1.17 14.61 5.75
C ILE A 179 -0.27 13.51 5.18
N ARG A 180 -0.57 12.25 5.49
CA ARG A 180 0.18 11.09 4.98
C ARG A 180 0.08 10.94 3.46
N ILE A 181 -0.98 11.44 2.82
CA ILE A 181 -1.12 11.41 1.36
C ILE A 181 0.09 12.05 0.70
N VAL A 182 0.51 13.21 1.18
CA VAL A 182 1.67 13.95 0.63
C VAL A 182 2.98 13.29 1.03
N SER A 183 3.15 12.96 2.31
CA SER A 183 4.41 12.42 2.81
C SER A 183 4.70 11.01 2.29
N GLU A 184 3.70 10.12 2.23
CA GLU A 184 3.87 8.77 1.67
C GLU A 184 4.09 8.80 0.16
N SER A 185 3.37 9.66 -0.57
CA SER A 185 3.60 9.83 -2.01
C SER A 185 5.01 10.36 -2.32
N THR A 186 5.52 11.26 -1.49
CA THR A 186 6.91 11.73 -1.59
C THR A 186 7.89 10.60 -1.31
N LEU A 187 7.65 9.82 -0.27
CA LEU A 187 8.49 8.68 0.10
C LEU A 187 8.55 7.63 -1.03
N GLU A 188 7.45 7.38 -1.73
CA GLU A 188 7.40 6.45 -2.86
C GLU A 188 8.39 6.83 -3.97
N VAL A 189 8.50 8.11 -4.35
CA VAL A 189 9.46 8.58 -5.36
C VAL A 189 10.88 8.49 -4.83
N VAL A 190 11.11 8.97 -3.61
CA VAL A 190 12.44 8.93 -2.99
C VAL A 190 12.95 7.49 -2.87
N ALA A 191 12.09 6.56 -2.44
CA ALA A 191 12.45 5.15 -2.37
C ALA A 191 12.88 4.58 -3.73
N ARG A 192 12.18 4.95 -4.82
CA ARG A 192 12.52 4.49 -6.16
C ARG A 192 13.85 5.05 -6.67
N LEU A 193 14.22 6.27 -6.28
CA LEU A 193 15.55 6.81 -6.55
C LEU A 193 16.66 5.95 -5.94
N PHE A 194 16.44 5.47 -4.71
CA PHE A 194 17.39 4.56 -4.06
C PHE A 194 17.39 3.18 -4.72
N TYR A 195 16.24 2.65 -5.12
CA TYR A 195 16.18 1.36 -5.82
C TYR A 195 16.81 1.41 -7.20
N ALA A 196 16.68 2.51 -7.94
CA ALA A 196 17.31 2.70 -9.24
C ALA A 196 18.86 2.64 -9.18
N ARG A 197 19.47 2.87 -8.01
CA ARG A 197 20.92 2.78 -7.79
C ARG A 197 21.44 1.35 -7.61
N HIS A 198 20.56 0.39 -7.40
CA HIS A 198 20.92 -1.00 -7.08
C HIS A 198 20.56 -2.01 -8.19
N ASN A 199 20.17 -1.53 -9.36
CA ASN A 199 19.86 -2.36 -10.53
C ASN A 199 21.02 -2.45 -11.51
#